data_cfcd61ac3e7939cec6f7238409974c64
#
_entry.id   cfcd61ac3e7939cec6f7238409974c64
#
_cell.length_a   1.000
_cell.length_b   1.000
_cell.length_c   1.000
_cell.angle_alpha   90.00
_cell.angle_beta   90.00
_cell.angle_gamma   90.00
#
_symmetry.space_group_name_H-M   'P 1'
#
loop_
_entity.id
_entity.type
_entity.pdbx_description
1 polymer ?
#
loop_
_entity_poly.entity_id
_entity_poly.type
_entity_poly.pdbx_seq_one_letter_code
_entity_poly.pdbx_strand_id
1 'polypeptide(L)'
;MLNVKTHISNDEKTMNFGVAFPNDYNDLPLIIYLHGAGERGKNFEHVYRHGIPKLIKEGKEFNAIILFPQCPAQFIWNNMVKELKEIIDFVIKEYKIKKDRVVLTGSSMGGYGTWETAMCYPELFAGIAPVAGGGVVWRCGKLKNLPVIAYHGDKDFTVPISQSECMVESTKNFGGNAELNVISGYGHNDGIDYAYRNTNLIERLISFRKTNFEHVPEVCEELF
;
A
#
# COMPACT_ATOMS: atom_id res chain seq x y z
N MET A 1 -7.24 16.30 15.34
CA MET A 1 -8.14 15.18 14.92
C MET A 1 -8.27 15.22 13.41
N LEU A 2 -8.14 14.08 12.73
CA LEU A 2 -8.31 14.00 11.28
C LEU A 2 -9.80 14.10 10.90
N ASN A 3 -10.08 14.82 9.81
CA ASN A 3 -11.37 14.75 9.13
C ASN A 3 -11.41 13.46 8.30
N VAL A 4 -12.57 12.79 8.27
CA VAL A 4 -12.76 11.59 7.44
C VAL A 4 -13.96 11.80 6.53
N LYS A 5 -13.74 11.69 5.22
CA LYS A 5 -14.80 11.64 4.20
C LYS A 5 -14.91 10.23 3.65
N THR A 6 -16.12 9.71 3.51
CA THR A 6 -16.37 8.39 2.94
C THR A 6 -17.17 8.50 1.64
N HIS A 7 -16.81 7.66 0.69
CA HIS A 7 -17.48 7.50 -0.60
C HIS A 7 -18.04 6.08 -0.66
N ILE A 8 -19.35 5.95 -0.50
CA ILE A 8 -20.05 4.67 -0.42
C ILE A 8 -20.93 4.50 -1.64
N SER A 9 -20.76 3.39 -2.35
CA SER A 9 -21.58 2.99 -3.49
C SER A 9 -22.55 1.88 -3.09
N ASN A 10 -23.74 1.88 -3.70
CA ASN A 10 -24.70 0.79 -3.59
C ASN A 10 -24.39 -0.37 -4.55
N ASP A 11 -23.53 -0.15 -5.55
CA ASP A 11 -23.08 -1.19 -6.48
C ASP A 11 -22.08 -2.13 -5.80
N GLU A 12 -22.34 -3.42 -5.90
CA GLU A 12 -21.52 -4.47 -5.26
C GLU A 12 -20.12 -4.62 -5.85
N LYS A 13 -19.89 -4.12 -7.04
CA LYS A 13 -18.62 -4.19 -7.76
C LYS A 13 -17.78 -2.93 -7.59
N THR A 14 -18.39 -1.85 -7.12
CA THR A 14 -17.71 -0.58 -6.92
C THR A 14 -17.03 -0.55 -5.55
N MET A 15 -15.76 -0.15 -5.52
CA MET A 15 -15.03 0.06 -4.26
C MET A 15 -15.60 1.25 -3.49
N ASN A 16 -15.89 1.01 -2.21
CA ASN A 16 -16.05 2.08 -1.25
C ASN A 16 -14.66 2.60 -0.83
N PHE A 17 -14.54 3.85 -0.45
CA PHE A 17 -13.29 4.35 0.09
C PHE A 17 -13.49 5.49 1.10
N GLY A 18 -12.52 5.63 2.00
CA GLY A 18 -12.41 6.76 2.92
C GLY A 18 -11.16 7.56 2.62
N VAL A 19 -11.23 8.86 2.88
CA VAL A 19 -10.08 9.77 2.87
C VAL A 19 -10.02 10.48 4.22
N ALA A 20 -8.90 10.30 4.94
CA ALA A 20 -8.62 11.01 6.18
C ALA A 20 -7.57 12.10 5.95
N PHE A 21 -7.77 13.28 6.50
CA PHE A 21 -6.88 14.42 6.31
C PHE A 21 -6.94 15.39 7.49
N PRO A 22 -5.84 16.08 7.87
CA PRO A 22 -5.85 17.14 8.87
C PRO A 22 -6.55 18.42 8.34
N ASN A 23 -6.83 19.38 9.22
CA ASN A 23 -7.46 20.64 8.83
C ASN A 23 -6.62 21.43 7.79
N ASP A 24 -5.31 21.47 8.01
CA ASP A 24 -4.37 21.97 7.01
C ASP A 24 -3.66 20.77 6.38
N TYR A 25 -3.97 20.51 5.12
CA TYR A 25 -3.40 19.40 4.33
C TYR A 25 -2.61 19.89 3.11
N ASN A 26 -2.31 21.19 3.06
CA ASN A 26 -1.51 21.73 1.97
C ASN A 26 -0.12 21.09 1.96
N ASP A 27 0.31 20.67 0.76
CA ASP A 27 1.63 20.06 0.53
C ASP A 27 1.93 18.78 1.33
N LEU A 28 0.90 18.07 1.79
CA LEU A 28 1.07 16.79 2.46
C LEU A 28 1.19 15.62 1.46
N PRO A 29 1.90 14.54 1.84
CA PRO A 29 1.93 13.30 1.06
C PRO A 29 0.57 12.58 1.10
N LEU A 30 0.31 11.78 0.06
CA LEU A 30 -0.80 10.83 0.03
C LEU A 30 -0.28 9.44 0.39
N ILE A 31 -0.80 8.85 1.45
CA ILE A 31 -0.65 7.43 1.76
C ILE A 31 -1.88 6.70 1.25
N ILE A 32 -1.69 5.68 0.41
CA ILE A 32 -2.74 4.72 0.07
C ILE A 32 -2.53 3.48 0.95
N TYR A 33 -3.57 3.06 1.67
CA TYR A 33 -3.54 1.85 2.51
C TYR A 33 -4.49 0.80 1.97
N LEU A 34 -3.97 -0.38 1.64
CA LEU A 34 -4.73 -1.55 1.19
C LEU A 34 -4.90 -2.56 2.33
N HIS A 35 -6.14 -2.85 2.70
CA HIS A 35 -6.47 -3.75 3.80
C HIS A 35 -6.30 -5.24 3.46
N GLY A 36 -6.35 -6.11 4.47
CA GLY A 36 -6.31 -7.56 4.35
C GLY A 36 -7.60 -8.20 3.83
N ALA A 37 -7.63 -9.52 3.74
CA ALA A 37 -8.77 -10.25 3.20
C ALA A 37 -10.04 -10.16 4.07
N GLY A 38 -9.87 -9.99 5.39
CA GLY A 38 -10.97 -9.95 6.36
C GLY A 38 -11.82 -8.68 6.34
N GLU A 39 -11.32 -7.62 5.69
CA GLU A 39 -11.98 -6.31 5.63
C GLU A 39 -12.78 -6.09 4.34
N ARG A 40 -12.76 -7.07 3.42
CA ARG A 40 -13.54 -7.02 2.16
C ARG A 40 -15.03 -6.90 2.40
N GLY A 41 -15.74 -6.38 1.43
CA GLY A 41 -17.21 -6.38 1.39
C GLY A 41 -17.82 -5.00 1.34
N LYS A 42 -19.04 -4.86 1.89
CA LYS A 42 -19.83 -3.63 1.87
C LYS A 42 -19.88 -2.89 3.20
N ASN A 43 -19.67 -3.60 4.31
CA ASN A 43 -19.63 -2.94 5.61
C ASN A 43 -18.30 -2.19 5.76
N PHE A 44 -18.34 -0.88 5.50
CA PHE A 44 -17.15 -0.05 5.51
C PHE A 44 -16.46 0.01 6.89
N GLU A 45 -17.19 -0.27 7.99
CA GLU A 45 -16.59 -0.36 9.33
C GLU A 45 -15.50 -1.45 9.44
N HIS A 46 -15.52 -2.45 8.55
CA HIS A 46 -14.50 -3.48 8.57
C HIS A 46 -13.10 -2.96 8.25
N VAL A 47 -12.95 -1.89 7.47
CA VAL A 47 -11.61 -1.33 7.12
C VAL A 47 -10.84 -0.84 8.35
N TYR A 48 -11.54 -0.58 9.47
CA TYR A 48 -10.93 -0.11 10.70
C TYR A 48 -10.41 -1.22 11.63
N ARG A 49 -10.34 -2.47 11.17
CA ARG A 49 -9.90 -3.61 11.99
C ARG A 49 -8.39 -3.64 12.22
N HIS A 50 -7.60 -3.25 11.21
CA HIS A 50 -6.15 -3.32 11.22
C HIS A 50 -5.49 -2.10 10.58
N GLY A 51 -4.17 -1.98 10.78
CA GLY A 51 -3.29 -1.02 10.12
C GLY A 51 -3.65 0.45 10.34
N ILE A 52 -3.43 1.28 9.31
CA ILE A 52 -3.59 2.74 9.41
C ILE A 52 -5.03 3.16 9.76
N PRO A 53 -6.10 2.61 9.14
CA PRO A 53 -7.46 3.00 9.51
C PRO A 53 -7.81 2.70 10.96
N LYS A 54 -7.33 1.58 11.53
CA LYS A 54 -7.48 1.29 12.96
C LYS A 54 -6.86 2.39 13.83
N LEU A 55 -5.65 2.81 13.49
CA LEU A 55 -4.96 3.89 14.21
C LEU A 55 -5.72 5.23 14.11
N ILE A 56 -6.30 5.53 12.95
CA ILE A 56 -7.17 6.72 12.78
C ILE A 56 -8.39 6.65 13.71
N LYS A 57 -9.07 5.50 13.77
CA LYS A 57 -10.22 5.27 14.64
C LYS A 57 -9.86 5.40 16.12
N GLU A 58 -8.64 5.04 16.49
CA GLU A 58 -8.08 5.21 17.84
C GLU A 58 -7.59 6.64 18.13
N GLY A 59 -7.72 7.56 17.17
CA GLY A 59 -7.37 8.98 17.34
C GLY A 59 -5.92 9.35 17.01
N LYS A 60 -5.12 8.42 16.40
CA LYS A 60 -3.77 8.76 15.93
C LYS A 60 -3.85 9.78 14.80
N GLU A 61 -3.04 10.81 14.88
CA GLU A 61 -2.90 11.84 13.85
C GLU A 61 -1.72 11.52 12.93
N PHE A 62 -1.84 11.91 11.67
CA PHE A 62 -0.84 11.69 10.65
C PHE A 62 -0.57 13.00 9.90
N ASN A 63 0.68 13.28 9.62
CA ASN A 63 1.09 14.38 8.76
C ASN A 63 1.02 13.96 7.27
N ALA A 64 -0.15 13.47 6.88
CA ALA A 64 -0.43 12.92 5.55
C ALA A 64 -1.94 12.95 5.28
N ILE A 65 -2.31 12.94 3.99
CA ILE A 65 -3.63 12.54 3.52
C ILE A 65 -3.62 11.02 3.37
N ILE A 66 -4.66 10.33 3.82
CA ILE A 66 -4.72 8.87 3.84
C ILE A 66 -5.94 8.41 3.06
N LEU A 67 -5.73 7.70 1.96
CA LEU A 67 -6.75 7.01 1.20
C LEU A 67 -6.79 5.53 1.66
N PHE A 68 -7.96 5.04 2.04
CA PHE A 68 -8.17 3.64 2.43
C PHE A 68 -9.44 3.09 1.76
N PRO A 69 -9.28 2.49 0.56
CA PRO A 69 -10.39 1.88 -0.15
C PRO A 69 -10.78 0.54 0.47
N GLN A 70 -12.02 0.09 0.22
CA GLN A 70 -12.51 -1.24 0.57
C GLN A 70 -12.70 -2.08 -0.67
N CYS A 71 -11.94 -3.18 -0.76
CA CYS A 71 -12.07 -4.17 -1.83
C CYS A 71 -13.42 -4.90 -1.71
N PRO A 72 -14.21 -5.03 -2.79
CA PRO A 72 -15.46 -5.78 -2.77
C PRO A 72 -15.24 -7.27 -2.41
N ALA A 73 -16.26 -7.91 -1.86
CA ALA A 73 -16.15 -9.28 -1.28
C ALA A 73 -15.66 -10.34 -2.27
N GLN A 74 -16.05 -10.23 -3.53
CA GLN A 74 -15.76 -11.20 -4.60
C GLN A 74 -14.40 -11.00 -5.28
N PHE A 75 -13.65 -9.94 -4.91
CA PHE A 75 -12.37 -9.60 -5.52
C PHE A 75 -11.22 -9.65 -4.53
N ILE A 76 -10.01 -9.59 -5.07
CA ILE A 76 -8.76 -9.31 -4.37
C ILE A 76 -8.11 -8.09 -5.04
N TRP A 77 -7.15 -7.44 -4.38
CA TRP A 77 -6.51 -6.22 -4.90
C TRP A 77 -5.88 -6.41 -6.28
N ASN A 78 -5.31 -7.61 -6.55
CA ASN A 78 -4.70 -7.92 -7.85
C ASN A 78 -5.69 -7.88 -9.03
N ASN A 79 -7.00 -8.07 -8.76
CA ASN A 79 -8.05 -7.97 -9.78
C ASN A 79 -8.65 -6.56 -9.90
N MET A 80 -8.27 -5.64 -9.01
CA MET A 80 -8.88 -4.31 -8.87
C MET A 80 -7.87 -3.18 -9.09
N VAL A 81 -6.72 -3.47 -9.71
CA VAL A 81 -5.60 -2.52 -9.86
C VAL A 81 -6.01 -1.31 -10.70
N LYS A 82 -6.81 -1.51 -11.74
CA LYS A 82 -7.29 -0.43 -12.61
C LYS A 82 -8.27 0.49 -11.88
N GLU A 83 -9.26 -0.08 -11.22
CA GLU A 83 -10.26 0.65 -10.44
C GLU A 83 -9.63 1.38 -9.25
N LEU A 84 -8.63 0.75 -8.62
CA LEU A 84 -7.83 1.39 -7.58
C LEU A 84 -7.08 2.61 -8.11
N LYS A 85 -6.48 2.51 -9.30
CA LYS A 85 -5.81 3.65 -9.94
C LYS A 85 -6.76 4.79 -10.22
N GLU A 86 -7.97 4.51 -10.69
CA GLU A 86 -9.00 5.54 -10.96
C GLU A 86 -9.37 6.32 -9.67
N ILE A 87 -9.50 5.62 -8.54
CA ILE A 87 -9.73 6.24 -7.23
C ILE A 87 -8.52 7.08 -6.79
N ILE A 88 -7.30 6.57 -6.97
CA ILE A 88 -6.08 7.31 -6.65
C ILE A 88 -5.99 8.60 -7.47
N ASP A 89 -6.24 8.53 -8.78
CA ASP A 89 -6.24 9.70 -9.68
C ASP A 89 -7.29 10.74 -9.25
N PHE A 90 -8.48 10.28 -8.88
CA PHE A 90 -9.53 11.14 -8.35
C PHE A 90 -9.07 11.88 -7.07
N VAL A 91 -8.50 11.16 -6.11
CA VAL A 91 -8.03 11.74 -4.84
C VAL A 91 -6.86 12.69 -5.06
N ILE A 92 -5.90 12.35 -5.92
CA ILE A 92 -4.79 13.21 -6.28
C ILE A 92 -5.31 14.56 -6.82
N LYS A 93 -6.29 14.52 -7.71
CA LYS A 93 -6.89 15.71 -8.32
C LYS A 93 -7.70 16.53 -7.30
N GLU A 94 -8.56 15.87 -6.54
CA GLU A 94 -9.47 16.51 -5.56
C GLU A 94 -8.70 17.23 -4.45
N TYR A 95 -7.66 16.59 -3.91
CA TYR A 95 -6.85 17.12 -2.82
C TYR A 95 -5.58 17.82 -3.28
N LYS A 96 -5.39 18.01 -4.61
CA LYS A 96 -4.24 18.70 -5.23
C LYS A 96 -2.89 18.14 -4.79
N ILE A 97 -2.80 16.79 -4.68
CA ILE A 97 -1.59 16.10 -4.24
C ILE A 97 -0.47 16.27 -5.26
N LYS A 98 0.74 16.56 -4.82
CA LYS A 98 1.92 16.54 -5.67
C LYS A 98 2.27 15.11 -6.06
N LYS A 99 2.52 14.87 -7.36
CA LYS A 99 2.76 13.52 -7.91
C LYS A 99 4.03 12.86 -7.36
N ASP A 100 4.99 13.65 -6.87
CA ASP A 100 6.22 13.16 -6.25
C ASP A 100 6.05 12.69 -4.80
N ARG A 101 4.83 12.78 -4.23
CA ARG A 101 4.52 12.50 -2.81
C ARG A 101 3.42 11.46 -2.60
N VAL A 102 3.20 10.59 -3.57
CA VAL A 102 2.22 9.51 -3.49
C VAL A 102 2.93 8.22 -3.07
N VAL A 103 2.49 7.60 -1.98
CA VAL A 103 3.09 6.38 -1.45
C VAL A 103 2.03 5.32 -1.17
N LEU A 104 2.41 4.05 -1.26
CA LEU A 104 1.49 2.93 -1.17
C LEU A 104 1.95 1.94 -0.09
N THR A 105 1.02 1.48 0.72
CA THR A 105 1.22 0.40 1.69
C THR A 105 -0.02 -0.47 1.80
N GLY A 106 0.13 -1.64 2.36
CA GLY A 106 -1.00 -2.54 2.63
C GLY A 106 -0.55 -3.79 3.35
N SER A 107 -1.49 -4.49 3.95
CA SER A 107 -1.22 -5.65 4.79
C SER A 107 -1.86 -6.93 4.26
N SER A 108 -1.18 -8.08 4.37
CA SER A 108 -1.70 -9.39 3.96
C SER A 108 -2.14 -9.36 2.49
N MET A 109 -3.39 -9.61 2.16
CA MET A 109 -3.95 -9.42 0.81
C MET A 109 -3.61 -8.02 0.26
N GLY A 110 -3.63 -6.97 1.09
CA GLY A 110 -3.21 -5.62 0.72
C GLY A 110 -1.70 -5.48 0.51
N GLY A 111 -0.89 -6.31 1.18
CA GLY A 111 0.55 -6.43 0.93
C GLY A 111 0.82 -6.96 -0.49
N TYR A 112 0.09 -8.02 -0.91
CA TYR A 112 0.10 -8.50 -2.29
C TYR A 112 -0.38 -7.43 -3.27
N GLY A 113 -1.48 -6.73 -2.92
CA GLY A 113 -2.00 -5.62 -3.72
C GLY A 113 -1.00 -4.46 -3.85
N THR A 114 -0.19 -4.21 -2.82
CA THR A 114 0.86 -3.19 -2.83
C THR A 114 1.94 -3.52 -3.86
N TRP A 115 2.46 -4.76 -3.84
CA TRP A 115 3.43 -5.22 -4.84
C TRP A 115 2.84 -5.15 -6.26
N GLU A 116 1.65 -5.71 -6.47
CA GLU A 116 1.02 -5.75 -7.80
C GLU A 116 0.73 -4.36 -8.36
N THR A 117 0.11 -3.49 -7.56
CA THR A 117 -0.23 -2.13 -8.00
C THR A 117 1.01 -1.32 -8.35
N ALA A 118 2.08 -1.47 -7.55
CA ALA A 118 3.35 -0.81 -7.81
C ALA A 118 4.05 -1.33 -9.06
N MET A 119 3.97 -2.63 -9.36
CA MET A 119 4.49 -3.20 -10.61
C MET A 119 3.68 -2.79 -11.84
N CYS A 120 2.37 -2.58 -11.69
CA CYS A 120 1.53 -2.09 -12.79
C CYS A 120 1.72 -0.58 -13.07
N TYR A 121 1.97 0.22 -12.03
CA TYR A 121 2.06 1.69 -12.13
C TYR A 121 3.25 2.24 -11.32
N PRO A 122 4.48 1.83 -11.61
CA PRO A 122 5.65 2.24 -10.81
C PRO A 122 5.91 3.75 -10.87
N GLU A 123 5.48 4.41 -11.95
CA GLU A 123 5.59 5.87 -12.12
C GLU A 123 4.66 6.66 -11.20
N LEU A 124 3.64 6.03 -10.63
CA LEU A 124 2.67 6.70 -9.76
C LEU A 124 3.21 6.94 -8.35
N PHE A 125 4.15 6.11 -7.89
CA PHE A 125 4.55 6.09 -6.48
C PHE A 125 5.95 6.64 -6.24
N ALA A 126 6.15 7.30 -5.09
CA ALA A 126 7.45 7.71 -4.58
C ALA A 126 8.16 6.60 -3.78
N GLY A 127 7.40 5.63 -3.27
CA GLY A 127 7.89 4.47 -2.54
C GLY A 127 6.74 3.60 -2.07
N ILE A 128 7.04 2.36 -1.69
CA ILE A 128 6.05 1.40 -1.18
C ILE A 128 6.50 0.70 0.09
N ALA A 129 5.52 0.32 0.92
CA ALA A 129 5.74 -0.46 2.14
C ALA A 129 4.77 -1.66 2.23
N PRO A 130 5.00 -2.76 1.51
CA PRO A 130 4.19 -3.97 1.67
C PRO A 130 4.44 -4.64 3.03
N VAL A 131 3.36 -5.03 3.73
CA VAL A 131 3.42 -5.69 5.03
C VAL A 131 2.78 -7.08 4.94
N ALA A 132 3.52 -8.12 5.33
CA ALA A 132 3.06 -9.52 5.36
C ALA A 132 2.43 -9.96 4.03
N GLY A 133 3.11 -9.70 2.90
CA GLY A 133 2.63 -10.01 1.55
C GLY A 133 3.74 -10.48 0.61
N GLY A 134 3.37 -10.80 -0.61
CA GLY A 134 4.25 -11.24 -1.68
C GLY A 134 3.73 -10.85 -3.06
N GLY A 135 4.30 -11.42 -4.11
CA GLY A 135 3.90 -11.08 -5.48
C GLY A 135 4.59 -11.93 -6.54
N VAL A 136 4.64 -11.41 -7.75
CA VAL A 136 5.19 -12.09 -8.92
C VAL A 136 6.65 -11.68 -9.10
N VAL A 137 7.58 -12.52 -8.65
CA VAL A 137 9.02 -12.22 -8.55
C VAL A 137 9.67 -11.78 -9.86
N TRP A 138 9.32 -12.40 -10.99
CA TRP A 138 9.91 -12.05 -12.29
C TRP A 138 9.51 -10.65 -12.80
N ARG A 139 8.47 -10.02 -12.22
CA ARG A 139 8.06 -8.65 -12.53
C ARG A 139 8.78 -7.58 -11.69
N CYS A 140 9.62 -7.96 -10.73
CA CYS A 140 10.29 -7.03 -9.82
C CYS A 140 11.21 -6.01 -10.53
N GLY A 141 11.62 -6.27 -11.78
CA GLY A 141 12.33 -5.30 -12.61
C GLY A 141 11.59 -3.97 -12.80
N LYS A 142 10.24 -3.98 -12.74
CA LYS A 142 9.40 -2.77 -12.75
C LYS A 142 9.69 -1.83 -11.58
N LEU A 143 10.22 -2.35 -10.48
CA LEU A 143 10.46 -1.60 -9.25
C LEU A 143 11.89 -1.05 -9.12
N LYS A 144 12.73 -1.16 -10.17
CA LYS A 144 14.14 -0.73 -10.09
C LYS A 144 14.33 0.74 -9.67
N ASN A 145 13.38 1.61 -10.02
CA ASN A 145 13.38 3.04 -9.70
C ASN A 145 12.48 3.41 -8.51
N LEU A 146 11.93 2.42 -7.80
CA LEU A 146 10.96 2.62 -6.73
C LEU A 146 11.50 2.05 -5.40
N PRO A 147 11.73 2.87 -4.36
CA PRO A 147 12.13 2.37 -3.05
C PRO A 147 11.07 1.46 -2.42
N VAL A 148 11.51 0.34 -1.86
CA VAL A 148 10.67 -0.66 -1.20
C VAL A 148 11.17 -0.92 0.23
N ILE A 149 10.29 -0.76 1.21
CA ILE A 149 10.54 -1.10 2.61
C ILE A 149 9.52 -2.13 3.09
N ALA A 150 9.78 -3.41 2.86
CA ALA A 150 8.89 -4.50 3.27
C ALA A 150 8.98 -4.76 4.78
N TYR A 151 7.87 -5.19 5.40
CA TYR A 151 7.79 -5.61 6.80
C TYR A 151 7.12 -6.97 6.91
N HIS A 152 7.65 -7.88 7.76
CA HIS A 152 7.07 -9.21 7.95
C HIS A 152 7.42 -9.81 9.31
N GLY A 153 6.46 -10.45 9.97
CA GLY A 153 6.72 -11.24 11.17
C GLY A 153 7.39 -12.59 10.86
N ASP A 154 8.41 -12.96 11.61
CA ASP A 154 9.14 -14.23 11.39
C ASP A 154 8.38 -15.48 11.86
N LYS A 155 7.26 -15.29 12.58
CA LYS A 155 6.34 -16.35 13.03
C LYS A 155 5.00 -16.30 12.28
N ASP A 156 4.96 -15.69 11.11
CA ASP A 156 3.77 -15.65 10.28
C ASP A 156 3.54 -17.00 9.58
N PHE A 157 2.54 -17.75 10.06
CA PHE A 157 2.12 -19.03 9.46
C PHE A 157 0.96 -18.88 8.47
N THR A 158 0.37 -17.69 8.35
CA THR A 158 -0.70 -17.39 7.39
C THR A 158 -0.11 -17.01 6.03
N VAL A 159 0.85 -16.09 6.04
CA VAL A 159 1.67 -15.73 4.88
C VAL A 159 3.12 -15.94 5.27
N PRO A 160 3.78 -17.00 4.80
CA PRO A 160 5.17 -17.27 5.14
C PRO A 160 6.09 -16.09 4.77
N ILE A 161 7.03 -15.75 5.65
CA ILE A 161 7.98 -14.62 5.46
C ILE A 161 8.75 -14.74 4.13
N SER A 162 8.97 -15.97 3.64
CA SER A 162 9.61 -16.24 2.36
C SER A 162 8.94 -15.52 1.17
N GLN A 163 7.65 -15.19 1.28
CA GLN A 163 6.95 -14.40 0.26
C GLN A 163 7.57 -13.00 0.13
N SER A 164 7.82 -12.31 1.25
CA SER A 164 8.50 -11.01 1.24
C SER A 164 9.99 -11.13 0.91
N GLU A 165 10.66 -12.18 1.40
CA GLU A 165 12.08 -12.43 1.11
C GLU A 165 12.33 -12.56 -0.39
N CYS A 166 11.56 -13.42 -1.09
CA CYS A 166 11.67 -13.58 -2.54
C CYS A 166 11.45 -12.28 -3.32
N MET A 167 10.47 -11.47 -2.93
CA MET A 167 10.17 -10.21 -3.60
C MET A 167 11.29 -9.18 -3.41
N VAL A 168 11.80 -9.05 -2.17
CA VAL A 168 12.89 -8.11 -1.86
C VAL A 168 14.18 -8.52 -2.55
N GLU A 169 14.53 -9.81 -2.51
CA GLU A 169 15.71 -10.35 -3.18
C GLU A 169 15.63 -10.15 -4.70
N SER A 170 14.48 -10.49 -5.29
CA SER A 170 14.27 -10.31 -6.74
C SER A 170 14.36 -8.82 -7.12
N THR A 171 13.78 -7.91 -6.35
CA THR A 171 13.89 -6.47 -6.61
C THR A 171 15.35 -6.01 -6.60
N LYS A 172 16.15 -6.48 -5.63
CA LYS A 172 17.61 -6.19 -5.60
C LYS A 172 18.35 -6.75 -6.79
N ASN A 173 18.03 -7.99 -7.21
CA ASN A 173 18.66 -8.65 -8.35
C ASN A 173 18.40 -7.91 -9.67
N PHE A 174 17.26 -7.20 -9.80
CA PHE A 174 16.97 -6.29 -10.91
C PHE A 174 17.54 -4.87 -10.71
N GLY A 175 18.40 -4.65 -9.71
CA GLY A 175 19.05 -3.36 -9.44
C GLY A 175 18.18 -2.35 -8.69
N GLY A 176 17.05 -2.78 -8.11
CA GLY A 176 16.18 -1.93 -7.31
C GLY A 176 16.65 -1.76 -5.86
N ASN A 177 16.14 -0.73 -5.19
CA ASN A 177 16.39 -0.46 -3.79
C ASN A 177 15.26 -1.03 -2.92
N ALA A 178 15.49 -2.20 -2.32
CA ALA A 178 14.51 -2.89 -1.49
C ALA A 178 15.14 -3.40 -0.20
N GLU A 179 14.38 -3.38 0.89
CA GLU A 179 14.78 -3.99 2.16
C GLU A 179 13.61 -4.72 2.82
N LEU A 180 13.93 -5.74 3.62
CA LEU A 180 13.00 -6.46 4.47
C LEU A 180 13.30 -6.14 5.94
N ASN A 181 12.30 -5.62 6.65
CA ASN A 181 12.32 -5.39 8.08
C ASN A 181 11.59 -6.55 8.76
N VAL A 182 12.35 -7.47 9.34
CA VAL A 182 11.81 -8.63 10.04
C VAL A 182 11.33 -8.22 11.43
N ILE A 183 10.07 -8.54 11.75
CA ILE A 183 9.48 -8.31 13.08
C ILE A 183 9.59 -9.61 13.86
N SER A 184 10.67 -9.71 14.68
CA SER A 184 11.03 -10.95 15.34
C SER A 184 10.04 -11.33 16.45
N GLY A 185 9.62 -12.60 16.44
CA GLY A 185 8.67 -13.19 17.39
C GLY A 185 7.20 -12.97 17.06
N TYR A 186 6.86 -12.21 16.01
CA TYR A 186 5.48 -11.85 15.66
C TYR A 186 4.92 -12.73 14.54
N GLY A 187 3.61 -13.03 14.65
CA GLY A 187 2.83 -13.75 13.65
C GLY A 187 2.20 -12.81 12.62
N HIS A 188 1.02 -13.21 12.08
CA HIS A 188 0.37 -12.48 11.00
C HIS A 188 -0.27 -11.16 11.48
N ASN A 189 -1.34 -11.24 12.28
CA ASN A 189 -2.11 -10.05 12.64
C ASN A 189 -1.38 -9.14 13.63
N ASP A 190 -0.73 -9.73 14.62
CA ASP A 190 0.06 -9.01 15.61
C ASP A 190 1.31 -8.36 14.98
N GLY A 191 1.95 -9.03 14.03
CA GLY A 191 3.05 -8.47 13.23
C GLY A 191 2.60 -7.31 12.36
N ILE A 192 1.44 -7.39 11.72
CA ILE A 192 0.83 -6.29 10.96
C ILE A 192 0.57 -5.09 11.89
N ASP A 193 -0.10 -5.30 13.01
CA ASP A 193 -0.41 -4.23 13.95
C ASP A 193 0.88 -3.60 14.53
N TYR A 194 1.91 -4.43 14.81
CA TYR A 194 3.21 -3.95 15.27
C TYR A 194 3.91 -3.09 14.22
N ALA A 195 3.90 -3.50 12.94
CA ALA A 195 4.53 -2.75 11.85
C ALA A 195 4.03 -1.30 11.78
N TYR A 196 2.71 -1.09 11.80
CA TYR A 196 2.12 0.24 11.69
C TYR A 196 2.15 1.05 12.99
N ARG A 197 2.22 0.40 14.15
CA ARG A 197 2.13 1.06 15.45
C ARG A 197 3.47 1.37 16.09
N ASN A 198 4.41 0.44 15.98
CA ASN A 198 5.61 0.39 16.80
C ASN A 198 6.92 0.53 16.01
N THR A 199 6.83 0.62 14.68
CA THR A 199 8.00 0.90 13.83
C THR A 199 7.92 2.30 13.23
N ASN A 200 8.99 2.71 12.57
CA ASN A 200 9.04 3.97 11.81
C ASN A 200 8.57 3.83 10.35
N LEU A 201 7.75 2.79 10.06
CA LEU A 201 7.26 2.51 8.71
C LEU A 201 6.62 3.75 8.07
N ILE A 202 5.69 4.38 8.79
CA ILE A 202 4.91 5.50 8.26
C ILE A 202 5.81 6.71 8.01
N GLU A 203 6.66 7.06 8.97
CA GLU A 203 7.61 8.17 8.87
C GLU A 203 8.56 7.99 7.69
N ARG A 204 9.11 6.79 7.52
CA ARG A 204 9.97 6.44 6.38
C ARG A 204 9.21 6.52 5.06
N LEU A 205 7.99 5.96 5.02
CA LEU A 205 7.19 5.94 3.81
C LEU A 205 6.86 7.35 3.31
N ILE A 206 6.42 8.25 4.20
CA ILE A 206 6.10 9.65 3.82
C ILE A 206 7.33 10.51 3.53
N SER A 207 8.53 10.05 3.90
CA SER A 207 9.78 10.75 3.56
C SER A 207 10.20 10.57 2.10
N PHE A 208 9.71 9.54 1.42
CA PHE A 208 10.06 9.30 0.03
C PHE A 208 9.59 10.43 -0.88
N ARG A 209 10.43 10.71 -1.89
CA ARG A 209 10.14 11.66 -2.95
C ARG A 209 10.48 11.01 -4.28
N LYS A 210 9.55 11.07 -5.22
CA LYS A 210 9.79 10.58 -6.57
C LYS A 210 10.61 11.59 -7.35
N THR A 211 11.75 11.15 -7.84
CA THR A 211 12.66 11.95 -8.65
C THR A 211 12.72 11.49 -10.11
N ASN A 212 12.31 10.23 -10.37
CA ASN A 212 12.29 9.65 -11.71
C ASN A 212 10.85 9.22 -12.06
N PHE A 213 10.33 9.75 -13.17
CA PHE A 213 8.99 9.47 -13.71
C PHE A 213 9.05 8.68 -15.02
N GLU A 214 10.23 8.17 -15.39
CA GLU A 214 10.37 7.37 -16.59
C GLU A 214 9.61 6.06 -16.48
N HIS A 215 8.99 5.68 -17.58
CA HIS A 215 8.34 4.38 -17.70
C HIS A 215 9.39 3.26 -17.62
N VAL A 216 9.11 2.23 -16.84
CA VAL A 216 9.92 1.00 -16.81
C VAL A 216 9.15 -0.06 -17.58
N PRO A 217 9.66 -0.53 -18.76
CA PRO A 217 8.94 -1.52 -19.56
C PRO A 217 8.78 -2.86 -18.84
N GLU A 218 7.80 -3.66 -19.24
CA GLU A 218 7.70 -5.06 -18.81
C GLU A 218 8.86 -5.85 -19.44
N VAL A 219 9.33 -6.90 -18.75
CA VAL A 219 10.42 -7.75 -19.27
C VAL A 219 10.09 -8.35 -20.64
N CYS A 220 8.81 -8.62 -20.90
CA CYS A 220 8.34 -9.13 -22.20
C CYS A 220 8.36 -8.07 -23.33
N GLU A 221 8.33 -6.78 -23.02
CA GLU A 221 8.41 -5.70 -24.02
C GLU A 221 9.85 -5.57 -24.60
N GLU A 222 10.87 -6.00 -23.85
CA GLU A 222 12.27 -5.98 -24.28
C GLU A 222 12.65 -7.20 -25.13
N LEU A 223 11.79 -8.23 -25.18
CA LEU A 223 12.06 -9.49 -25.91
C LEU A 223 11.41 -9.56 -27.29
N PHE A 224 10.64 -8.56 -27.69
CA PHE A 224 9.94 -8.43 -28.96
C PHE A 224 10.14 -7.02 -29.55
#